data_a88dd58a174fc408520eb97a87780ccd
#
_entry.id   a88dd58a174fc408520eb97a87780ccd
#
_cell.length_a   1.000
_cell.length_b   1.000
_cell.length_c   1.000
_cell.angle_alpha   90.00
_cell.angle_beta   90.00
_cell.angle_gamma   90.00
#
_symmetry.space_group_name_H-M   'P 1'
#
loop_
_entity.id
_entity.type
_entity.pdbx_description
1 polymer ?
#
loop_
_entity_poly.entity_id
_entity_poly.type
_entity_poly.pdbx_seq_one_letter_code
_entity_poly.pdbx_strand_id
1 'polypeptide(L)' 'IKGLGFKDAATANKGVGIINKAKRTHAHKVQATLVMQQRAKQAIKTTKDPEKKANIKKAYDIWTSHLEKLKKKTKEMNK' A
#
# COMPACT_ATOMS: atom_id res chain seq x y z
N ILE A 1 6.69 -10.68 1.77
CA ILE A 1 5.48 -10.57 2.61
C ILE A 1 4.26 -11.04 1.82
N LYS A 2 3.55 -12.01 2.38
CA LYS A 2 2.36 -12.58 1.72
C LYS A 2 1.09 -11.95 2.28
N GLY A 3 -0.01 -12.03 1.50
CA GLY A 3 -1.32 -11.54 1.93
C GLY A 3 -1.58 -10.08 1.63
N LEU A 4 -0.70 -9.42 0.88
CA LEU A 4 -0.90 -8.04 0.47
C LEU A 4 -1.84 -7.97 -0.74
N GLY A 5 -2.62 -6.90 -0.84
CA GLY A 5 -3.52 -6.71 -1.95
C GLY A 5 -4.05 -5.29 -2.04
N PHE A 6 -4.70 -5.02 -3.16
CA PHE A 6 -5.28 -3.70 -3.46
C PHE A 6 -6.65 -3.81 -4.13
N LYS A 7 -7.35 -4.90 -3.88
CA LYS A 7 -8.67 -5.16 -4.45
C LYS A 7 -9.69 -4.12 -3.97
N ASP A 8 -9.65 -3.80 -2.69
CA ASP A 8 -10.55 -2.83 -2.06
C ASP A 8 -9.92 -2.27 -0.79
N ALA A 9 -10.65 -1.36 -0.13
CA ALA A 9 -10.17 -0.71 1.09
C ALA A 9 -9.91 -1.72 2.21
N ALA A 10 -10.78 -2.70 2.37
CA ALA A 10 -10.63 -3.71 3.41
C ALA A 10 -9.35 -4.54 3.21
N THR A 11 -9.10 -4.96 1.95
CA THR A 11 -7.90 -5.71 1.59
C THR A 11 -6.64 -4.87 1.84
N ALA A 12 -6.68 -3.58 1.47
CA ALA A 12 -5.54 -2.67 1.68
C ALA A 12 -5.26 -2.47 3.17
N ASN A 13 -6.29 -2.26 3.98
CA ASN A 13 -6.15 -2.12 5.44
C ASN A 13 -5.56 -3.37 6.07
N LYS A 14 -5.99 -4.54 5.62
CA LYS A 14 -5.45 -5.82 6.08
C LYS A 14 -3.97 -5.94 5.71
N GLY A 15 -3.62 -5.56 4.47
CA GLY A 15 -2.24 -5.58 4.01
C GLY A 15 -1.34 -4.64 4.81
N VAL A 16 -1.81 -3.43 5.11
CA VAL A 16 -1.10 -2.47 5.95
C VAL A 16 -0.83 -3.08 7.33
N GLY A 17 -1.83 -3.75 7.92
CA GLY A 17 -1.68 -4.44 9.20
C GLY A 17 -0.63 -5.54 9.14
N ILE A 18 -0.62 -6.31 8.05
CA ILE A 18 0.36 -7.38 7.84
C ILE A 18 1.79 -6.79 7.79
N ILE A 19 1.97 -5.70 7.05
CA ILE A 19 3.28 -5.03 6.95
C ILE A 19 3.72 -4.52 8.32
N ASN A 20 2.82 -3.88 9.08
CA ASN A 20 3.14 -3.35 10.40
C ASN A 20 3.57 -4.44 11.38
N LYS A 21 2.98 -5.63 11.27
CA LYS A 21 3.29 -6.77 12.14
C LYS A 21 4.49 -7.59 11.64
N ALA A 22 4.92 -7.38 10.39
CA ALA A 22 6.00 -8.16 9.80
C ALA A 22 7.33 -7.86 10.50
N LYS A 23 8.10 -8.90 10.79
CA LYS A 23 9.44 -8.77 11.37
C LYS A 23 10.45 -8.50 10.24
N ARG A 24 10.32 -7.35 9.60
CA ARG A 24 11.17 -6.94 8.49
C ARG A 24 11.76 -5.57 8.77
N THR A 25 12.83 -5.24 8.08
CA THR A 25 13.45 -3.92 8.20
C THR A 25 12.48 -2.83 7.72
N HIS A 26 12.69 -1.61 8.20
CA HIS A 26 11.91 -0.46 7.76
C HIS A 26 12.01 -0.28 6.24
N ALA A 27 13.21 -0.42 5.67
CA ALA A 27 13.43 -0.32 4.23
C ALA A 27 12.60 -1.34 3.46
N HIS A 28 12.51 -2.58 3.96
CA HIS A 28 11.71 -3.64 3.33
C HIS A 28 10.23 -3.29 3.36
N LYS A 29 9.74 -2.74 4.47
CA LYS A 29 8.34 -2.32 4.62
C LYS A 29 8.00 -1.20 3.65
N VAL A 30 8.88 -0.22 3.49
CA VAL A 30 8.72 0.89 2.54
C VAL A 30 8.67 0.33 1.11
N GLN A 31 9.56 -0.57 0.77
CA GLN A 31 9.60 -1.18 -0.57
C GLN A 31 8.32 -1.95 -0.87
N ALA A 32 7.84 -2.76 0.05
CA ALA A 32 6.62 -3.53 -0.13
C ALA A 32 5.42 -2.60 -0.34
N THR A 33 5.32 -1.54 0.46
CA THR A 33 4.25 -0.55 0.36
C THR A 33 4.30 0.18 -0.97
N LEU A 34 5.49 0.57 -1.43
CA LEU A 34 5.68 1.24 -2.71
C LEU A 34 5.22 0.35 -3.87
N VAL A 35 5.58 -0.93 -3.84
CA VAL A 35 5.17 -1.89 -4.87
C VAL A 35 3.64 -1.99 -4.91
N MET A 36 2.99 -2.08 -3.76
CA MET A 36 1.52 -2.15 -3.69
C MET A 36 0.88 -0.87 -4.25
N GLN A 37 1.42 0.29 -3.90
CA GLN A 37 0.94 1.57 -4.42
C GLN A 37 1.03 1.62 -5.94
N GLN A 38 2.18 1.27 -6.50
CA GLN A 38 2.40 1.30 -7.95
C GLN A 38 1.50 0.31 -8.69
N ARG A 39 1.32 -0.88 -8.14
CA ARG A 39 0.42 -1.89 -8.73
C ARG A 39 -1.03 -1.44 -8.70
N ALA A 40 -1.47 -0.83 -7.59
CA ALA A 40 -2.82 -0.28 -7.50
C ALA A 40 -3.03 0.84 -8.53
N LYS A 41 -2.05 1.73 -8.69
CA LYS A 41 -2.10 2.80 -9.70
C LYS A 41 -2.24 2.23 -11.09
N GLN A 42 -1.45 1.21 -11.43
CA GLN A 42 -1.53 0.54 -12.73
C GLN A 42 -2.89 -0.13 -12.94
N ALA A 43 -3.40 -0.80 -11.91
CA ALA A 43 -4.71 -1.46 -11.98
C ALA A 43 -5.83 -0.46 -12.23
N ILE A 44 -5.76 0.73 -11.63
CA ILE A 44 -6.74 1.80 -11.86
C ILE A 44 -6.78 2.17 -13.34
N LYS A 45 -5.61 2.26 -13.98
CA LYS A 45 -5.50 2.62 -15.39
C LYS A 45 -6.03 1.54 -16.31
N THR A 46 -5.89 0.27 -15.94
CA THR A 46 -6.25 -0.87 -16.81
C THR A 46 -7.65 -1.42 -16.54
N THR A 47 -8.25 -1.13 -15.39
CA THR A 47 -9.57 -1.62 -15.02
C THR A 47 -10.65 -0.81 -15.72
N LYS A 48 -11.54 -1.49 -16.43
CA LYS A 48 -12.64 -0.87 -17.17
C LYS A 48 -13.94 -0.81 -16.35
N ASP A 49 -14.05 -1.63 -15.30
CA ASP A 49 -15.24 -1.69 -14.44
C ASP A 49 -15.22 -0.52 -13.43
N PRO A 50 -16.20 0.41 -13.48
CA PRO A 50 -16.20 1.57 -12.58
C PRO A 50 -16.25 1.20 -11.10
N GLU A 51 -16.97 0.14 -10.74
CA GLU A 51 -17.07 -0.32 -9.36
C GLU A 51 -15.73 -0.84 -8.85
N LYS A 52 -15.08 -1.70 -9.63
CA LYS A 52 -13.76 -2.22 -9.29
C LYS A 52 -12.73 -1.11 -9.25
N LYS A 53 -12.81 -0.18 -10.21
CA LYS A 53 -11.91 0.97 -10.27
C LYS A 53 -12.02 1.82 -9.01
N ALA A 54 -13.25 2.08 -8.55
CA ALA A 54 -13.47 2.84 -7.32
C ALA A 54 -12.88 2.13 -6.10
N ASN A 55 -13.06 0.80 -6.02
CA ASN A 55 -12.52 0.01 -4.92
C ASN A 55 -10.99 0.01 -4.92
N ILE A 56 -10.37 -0.14 -6.09
CA ILE A 56 -8.92 -0.11 -6.24
C ILE A 56 -8.38 1.28 -5.89
N LYS A 57 -9.10 2.34 -6.26
CA LYS A 57 -8.71 3.71 -5.94
C LYS A 57 -8.68 3.93 -4.42
N LYS A 58 -9.65 3.39 -3.69
CA LYS A 58 -9.66 3.45 -2.24
C LYS A 58 -8.46 2.74 -1.65
N ALA A 59 -8.12 1.55 -2.18
CA ALA A 59 -6.93 0.81 -1.78
C ALA A 59 -5.66 1.60 -2.09
N TYR A 60 -5.59 2.22 -3.25
CA TYR A 60 -4.47 3.07 -3.64
C TYR A 60 -4.26 4.21 -2.64
N ASP A 61 -5.35 4.88 -2.25
CA ASP A 61 -5.27 5.97 -1.28
C ASP A 61 -4.73 5.48 0.07
N ILE A 62 -5.16 4.29 0.52
CA ILE A 62 -4.68 3.69 1.76
C ILE A 62 -3.18 3.38 1.67
N TRP A 63 -2.75 2.76 0.59
CA TRP A 63 -1.34 2.45 0.38
C TRP A 63 -0.47 3.72 0.28
N THR A 64 -0.98 4.76 -0.40
CA THR A 64 -0.29 6.04 -0.53
C THR A 64 -0.12 6.70 0.85
N SER A 65 -1.18 6.73 1.64
CA SER A 65 -1.15 7.29 2.99
C SER A 65 -0.15 6.54 3.88
N HIS A 66 -0.17 5.21 3.81
CA HIS A 66 0.78 4.39 4.59
C HIS A 66 2.22 4.63 4.15
N LEU A 67 2.45 4.72 2.84
CA LEU A 67 3.78 5.00 2.29
C LEU A 67 4.31 6.36 2.77
N GLU A 68 3.46 7.38 2.79
CA GLU A 68 3.84 8.70 3.29
C GLU A 68 4.23 8.65 4.77
N LYS A 69 3.49 7.90 5.58
CA LYS A 69 3.82 7.72 7.00
C LYS A 69 5.18 7.04 7.17
N LEU A 70 5.46 6.03 6.37
CA LEU A 70 6.74 5.32 6.40
C LEU A 70 7.89 6.23 5.97
N LYS A 71 7.71 7.03 4.92
CA LYS A 71 8.71 7.99 4.44
C LYS A 71 9.01 9.04 5.51
N LYS A 72 7.99 9.56 6.17
CA LYS A 72 8.14 10.52 7.25
C LYS A 72 8.95 9.92 8.40
N LYS A 73 8.67 8.68 8.76
CA LYS A 73 9.40 7.95 9.79
C LYS A 73 10.87 7.75 9.40
N THR A 74 11.12 7.42 8.13
CA THR A 74 12.48 7.30 7.59
C THR A 74 13.26 8.61 7.76
N LYS A 75 12.62 9.73 7.44
CA LYS A 75 13.23 11.05 7.58
C LYS A 75 13.62 11.34 9.03
N GLU A 76 12.76 10.96 9.99
CA GLU A 76 13.04 11.10 11.41
C GLU A 76 14.19 10.22 11.86
N MET A 77 14.28 9.00 11.31
CA MET A 77 15.34 8.04 11.67
C MET A 77 16.71 8.47 11.13
N ASN A 78 16.76 9.29 10.09
CA ASN A 78 18.00 9.72 9.46
C ASN A 78 18.57 11.01 10.07
N LYS A 79 18.00 11.49 11.14
CA LYS A 79 18.57 12.62 11.88
C LYS A 79 19.75 12.13 12.76
#